data_574e1b377f0afdf48e1068f8ee2f6ad7
#
_entry.id   574e1b377f0afdf48e1068f8ee2f6ad7
#
_cell.length_a   1.000
_cell.length_b   1.000
_cell.length_c   1.000
_cell.angle_alpha   90.00
_cell.angle_beta   90.00
_cell.angle_gamma   90.00
#
_symmetry.space_group_name_H-M   'P 1'
#
loop_
_entity.id
_entity.type
_entity.pdbx_description
1 polymer ?
#
loop_
_entity_poly.entity_id
_entity_poly.type
_entity_poly.pdbx_seq_one_letter_code
_entity_poly.pdbx_strand_id
1 'polypeptide(L)'
;MKCLNHYINAKNCLKLRYIYSACVVVETPDVKIVSDPWFTPGEYGSWMHYPPLPDDPVDIIGKVDLIYVSHLHSDHYDPLFLRKYFKKFPDAKLIISDTGHKMLERRMIQDGFNPIVCKTQTFGDTKFYFTVNGGYDYEVDTAMLIVHGKYSIANMNDNRIDDDQIAYIKKQCPEGRPTVALLTYAGAGPYPQTYYFENDDDRKKAENSKREQFLKVYSDFCKVLDPVRAMPFAGSYVLGGPLSKYNSIRGVADATEVLSLNDCGNISFVLDDGGDAEFDLTTLSANKLRTNPYSYKDIDEYLNSVPFHGYTYETEFQPIGDKPLPLKRLCETIYEKAILKHSTNENWWICFKPKNNSNFLVFNTKENSGVLEKKNVDDLEPRWEIHLDDRLLFLVLSGYYHWANAEGGSHLYSKRIPNRYVEEIQTFLYFFII
;
A
#
# COMPACT_ATOMS: atom_id res chain seq x y z
N MET A 1 -25.09 -43.54 -4.14
CA MET A 1 -23.65 -43.25 -4.40
C MET A 1 -23.36 -41.85 -4.92
N LYS A 2 -24.21 -41.16 -5.67
CA LYS A 2 -23.94 -39.78 -6.12
C LYS A 2 -24.00 -38.70 -4.99
N CYS A 3 -24.81 -38.89 -3.93
CA CYS A 3 -24.88 -37.93 -2.83
C CYS A 3 -23.70 -38.01 -1.85
N LEU A 4 -23.07 -39.19 -1.68
CA LEU A 4 -21.90 -39.31 -0.81
C LEU A 4 -20.65 -38.65 -1.40
N ASN A 5 -20.49 -38.68 -2.73
CA ASN A 5 -19.34 -38.00 -3.38
C ASN A 5 -19.42 -36.49 -3.31
N HIS A 6 -20.61 -35.88 -3.22
CA HIS A 6 -20.76 -34.43 -3.02
C HIS A 6 -20.38 -34.00 -1.59
N TYR A 7 -20.69 -34.83 -0.58
CA TYR A 7 -20.33 -34.55 0.83
C TYR A 7 -18.84 -34.80 1.13
N ILE A 8 -18.19 -35.73 0.41
CA ILE A 8 -16.76 -36.00 0.57
C ILE A 8 -15.91 -34.93 -0.12
N ASN A 9 -16.36 -34.37 -1.24
CA ASN A 9 -15.67 -33.27 -1.94
C ASN A 9 -15.76 -31.92 -1.20
N ALA A 10 -16.81 -31.67 -0.41
CA ALA A 10 -16.94 -30.46 0.37
C ALA A 10 -15.95 -30.38 1.57
N LYS A 11 -15.44 -31.52 2.04
CA LYS A 11 -14.53 -31.58 3.20
C LYS A 11 -13.04 -31.31 2.91
N ASN A 12 -12.65 -31.17 1.63
CA ASN A 12 -11.25 -30.98 1.25
C ASN A 12 -11.03 -29.75 0.34
N CYS A 13 -11.96 -28.82 0.29
CA CYS A 13 -11.85 -27.66 -0.58
C CYS A 13 -11.02 -26.58 0.09
N LEU A 14 -9.84 -26.30 -0.43
CA LEU A 14 -9.04 -25.14 -0.08
C LEU A 14 -9.04 -24.19 -1.27
N LYS A 15 -9.74 -23.08 -1.12
CA LYS A 15 -9.96 -22.09 -2.18
C LYS A 15 -9.42 -20.72 -1.79
N LEU A 16 -8.87 -20.06 -2.78
CA LEU A 16 -8.49 -18.68 -2.76
C LEU A 16 -9.39 -17.92 -3.74
N ARG A 17 -10.13 -16.91 -3.27
CA ARG A 17 -10.98 -16.06 -4.07
C ARG A 17 -10.47 -14.64 -4.02
N TYR A 18 -10.12 -14.09 -5.18
CA TYR A 18 -9.52 -12.76 -5.29
C TYR A 18 -10.59 -11.68 -5.40
N ILE A 19 -10.45 -10.63 -4.61
CA ILE A 19 -11.38 -9.49 -4.64
C ILE A 19 -10.74 -8.31 -5.34
N TYR A 20 -9.66 -7.75 -4.74
CA TYR A 20 -8.95 -6.60 -5.30
C TYR A 20 -7.66 -6.32 -4.51
N SER A 21 -6.59 -5.86 -5.18
CA SER A 21 -5.31 -5.45 -4.56
C SER A 21 -4.78 -6.46 -3.54
N ALA A 22 -4.78 -6.14 -2.23
CA ALA A 22 -4.38 -7.03 -1.14
C ALA A 22 -5.56 -7.81 -0.52
N CYS A 23 -6.78 -7.66 -1.08
CA CYS A 23 -7.97 -8.31 -0.56
C CYS A 23 -8.22 -9.66 -1.22
N VAL A 24 -8.05 -10.72 -0.46
CA VAL A 24 -8.32 -12.10 -0.87
C VAL A 24 -9.07 -12.84 0.23
N VAL A 25 -10.04 -13.66 -0.17
CA VAL A 25 -10.73 -14.59 0.72
C VAL A 25 -10.14 -15.98 0.57
N VAL A 26 -9.69 -16.56 1.68
CA VAL A 26 -9.26 -17.96 1.72
C VAL A 26 -10.28 -18.76 2.52
N GLU A 27 -10.74 -19.84 1.92
CA GLU A 27 -11.70 -20.77 2.52
C GLU A 27 -11.06 -22.15 2.67
N THR A 28 -11.02 -22.62 3.91
CA THR A 28 -10.61 -23.97 4.29
C THR A 28 -11.81 -24.72 4.84
N PRO A 29 -11.74 -26.03 5.04
CA PRO A 29 -12.82 -26.78 5.73
C PRO A 29 -13.16 -26.27 7.14
N ASP A 30 -12.22 -25.59 7.80
CA ASP A 30 -12.34 -25.20 9.20
C ASP A 30 -12.67 -23.73 9.41
N VAL A 31 -12.23 -22.85 8.51
CA VAL A 31 -12.29 -21.40 8.70
C VAL A 31 -12.23 -20.65 7.38
N LYS A 32 -12.95 -19.54 7.32
CA LYS A 32 -12.92 -18.59 6.20
C LYS A 32 -12.32 -17.27 6.67
N ILE A 33 -11.30 -16.80 5.97
CA ILE A 33 -10.57 -15.56 6.30
C ILE A 33 -10.51 -14.64 5.08
N VAL A 34 -10.63 -13.33 5.31
CA VAL A 34 -10.31 -12.29 4.33
C VAL A 34 -9.08 -11.52 4.78
N SER A 35 -8.17 -11.21 3.86
CA SER A 35 -7.02 -10.33 4.13
C SER A 35 -7.25 -8.93 3.57
N ASP A 36 -6.75 -7.94 4.30
CA ASP A 36 -6.60 -6.54 3.92
C ASP A 36 -7.78 -5.95 3.12
N PRO A 37 -9.01 -5.99 3.68
CA PRO A 37 -10.19 -5.49 2.97
C PRO A 37 -10.21 -3.97 2.95
N TRP A 38 -9.73 -3.39 1.85
CA TRP A 38 -9.71 -1.96 1.58
C TRP A 38 -10.68 -1.60 0.46
N PHE A 39 -11.64 -0.69 0.72
CA PHE A 39 -12.70 -0.33 -0.24
C PHE A 39 -13.13 1.14 -0.17
N THR A 40 -12.55 1.95 0.71
CA THR A 40 -12.74 3.41 0.72
C THR A 40 -11.53 4.10 0.08
N PRO A 41 -11.69 5.29 -0.54
CA PRO A 41 -10.56 5.96 -1.16
C PRO A 41 -9.40 6.17 -0.19
N GLY A 42 -8.24 5.63 -0.53
CA GLY A 42 -7.02 5.71 0.28
C GLY A 42 -6.23 7.00 0.04
N GLU A 43 -5.15 7.16 0.80
CA GLU A 43 -4.17 8.24 0.66
C GLU A 43 -4.81 9.62 0.45
N TYR A 44 -5.59 10.05 1.45
CA TYR A 44 -6.35 11.31 1.45
C TYR A 44 -7.33 11.46 0.28
N GLY A 45 -7.87 10.32 -0.21
CA GLY A 45 -8.90 10.28 -1.23
C GLY A 45 -8.36 10.22 -2.66
N SER A 46 -7.05 10.05 -2.86
CA SER A 46 -6.46 9.94 -4.20
C SER A 46 -6.44 8.52 -4.76
N TRP A 47 -6.37 7.48 -3.90
CA TRP A 47 -6.35 6.10 -4.35
C TRP A 47 -7.75 5.54 -4.50
N MET A 48 -8.04 5.00 -5.67
CA MET A 48 -9.32 4.42 -6.03
C MET A 48 -9.15 3.04 -6.64
N HIS A 49 -10.23 2.25 -6.62
CA HIS A 49 -10.27 0.93 -7.24
C HIS A 49 -10.49 1.03 -8.74
N TYR A 50 -9.86 0.13 -9.48
CA TYR A 50 -10.15 -0.17 -10.86
C TYR A 50 -9.78 -1.63 -11.15
N PRO A 51 -10.67 -2.43 -11.77
CA PRO A 51 -12.01 -2.09 -12.23
C PRO A 51 -12.99 -1.79 -11.08
N PRO A 52 -14.17 -1.18 -11.38
CA PRO A 52 -15.23 -1.03 -10.38
C PRO A 52 -15.71 -2.41 -9.94
N LEU A 53 -15.99 -2.53 -8.65
CA LEU A 53 -16.58 -3.75 -8.13
C LEU A 53 -18.03 -3.91 -8.63
N PRO A 54 -18.49 -5.14 -8.92
CA PRO A 54 -19.82 -5.40 -9.46
C PRO A 54 -20.94 -5.12 -8.45
N ASP A 55 -20.65 -5.23 -7.14
CA ASP A 55 -21.61 -5.09 -6.05
C ASP A 55 -20.96 -4.46 -4.82
N ASP A 56 -21.73 -4.31 -3.73
CA ASP A 56 -21.21 -3.86 -2.44
C ASP A 56 -20.10 -4.83 -1.94
N PRO A 57 -18.91 -4.33 -1.61
CA PRO A 57 -17.80 -5.19 -1.18
C PRO A 57 -18.11 -6.03 0.07
N VAL A 58 -19.01 -5.59 0.94
CA VAL A 58 -19.48 -6.39 2.08
C VAL A 58 -20.23 -7.63 1.60
N ASP A 59 -21.01 -7.51 0.52
CA ASP A 59 -21.76 -8.62 -0.07
C ASP A 59 -20.86 -9.54 -0.90
N ILE A 60 -19.90 -8.95 -1.63
CA ILE A 60 -18.89 -9.69 -2.39
C ILE A 60 -18.05 -10.57 -1.45
N ILE A 61 -17.54 -10.03 -0.36
CA ILE A 61 -16.78 -10.81 0.64
C ILE A 61 -17.69 -11.86 1.27
N GLY A 62 -18.92 -11.47 1.62
CA GLY A 62 -19.84 -12.31 2.36
C GLY A 62 -19.40 -12.55 3.81
N LYS A 63 -20.01 -13.51 4.51
CA LYS A 63 -19.63 -13.84 5.88
C LYS A 63 -18.28 -14.55 5.92
N VAL A 64 -17.34 -14.04 6.73
CA VAL A 64 -16.08 -14.69 7.08
C VAL A 64 -15.96 -14.83 8.60
N ASP A 65 -15.10 -15.74 9.06
CA ASP A 65 -14.81 -15.94 10.48
C ASP A 65 -13.72 -14.97 10.96
N LEU A 66 -12.74 -14.71 10.09
CA LEU A 66 -11.58 -13.88 10.40
C LEU A 66 -11.36 -12.80 9.35
N ILE A 67 -10.87 -11.66 9.80
CA ILE A 67 -10.35 -10.57 8.97
C ILE A 67 -8.90 -10.34 9.41
N TYR A 68 -7.95 -10.61 8.52
CA TYR A 68 -6.54 -10.30 8.74
C TYR A 68 -6.22 -8.92 8.18
N VAL A 69 -5.48 -8.12 8.95
CA VAL A 69 -4.88 -6.86 8.51
C VAL A 69 -3.38 -6.97 8.71
N SER A 70 -2.64 -6.77 7.62
CA SER A 70 -1.19 -6.96 7.61
C SER A 70 -0.43 -5.81 8.24
N HIS A 71 -0.78 -4.57 7.90
CA HIS A 71 -0.12 -3.36 8.38
C HIS A 71 -1.01 -2.11 8.27
N LEU A 72 -0.46 -0.94 8.60
CA LEU A 72 -1.23 0.29 8.84
C LEU A 72 -1.51 1.14 7.59
N HIS A 73 -0.95 0.82 6.43
CA HIS A 73 -1.21 1.61 5.21
C HIS A 73 -2.70 1.61 4.85
N SER A 74 -3.15 2.67 4.20
CA SER A 74 -4.57 2.91 3.96
C SER A 74 -5.23 1.95 2.97
N ASP A 75 -4.45 1.27 2.15
CA ASP A 75 -4.87 0.22 1.21
C ASP A 75 -4.87 -1.20 1.82
N HIS A 76 -4.55 -1.32 3.12
CA HIS A 76 -4.60 -2.55 3.92
C HIS A 76 -5.50 -2.40 5.15
N TYR A 77 -5.45 -1.26 5.83
CA TYR A 77 -6.28 -0.97 6.98
C TYR A 77 -7.32 0.09 6.67
N ASP A 78 -8.56 -0.34 6.43
CA ASP A 78 -9.72 0.52 6.14
C ASP A 78 -10.75 0.48 7.29
N PRO A 79 -10.63 1.37 8.29
CA PRO A 79 -11.53 1.37 9.42
C PRO A 79 -12.98 1.73 9.06
N LEU A 80 -13.21 2.48 7.97
CA LEU A 80 -14.57 2.82 7.52
C LEU A 80 -15.26 1.60 6.94
N PHE A 81 -14.57 0.85 6.10
CA PHE A 81 -15.07 -0.41 5.58
C PHE A 81 -15.29 -1.44 6.70
N LEU A 82 -14.35 -1.59 7.63
CA LEU A 82 -14.47 -2.52 8.75
C LEU A 82 -15.70 -2.23 9.61
N ARG A 83 -16.02 -0.95 9.92
CA ARG A 83 -17.24 -0.58 10.64
C ARG A 83 -18.50 -0.99 9.87
N LYS A 84 -18.52 -0.79 8.55
CA LYS A 84 -19.62 -1.21 7.67
C LYS A 84 -19.77 -2.73 7.68
N TYR A 85 -18.64 -3.46 7.57
CA TYR A 85 -18.61 -4.91 7.57
C TYR A 85 -19.13 -5.51 8.88
N PHE A 86 -18.63 -5.05 10.04
CA PHE A 86 -19.05 -5.54 11.36
C PHE A 86 -20.50 -5.20 11.69
N LYS A 87 -21.07 -4.14 11.11
CA LYS A 87 -22.51 -3.86 11.23
C LYS A 87 -23.37 -4.98 10.64
N LYS A 88 -22.89 -5.63 9.57
CA LYS A 88 -23.60 -6.74 8.90
C LYS A 88 -23.19 -8.11 9.46
N PHE A 89 -21.92 -8.28 9.79
CA PHE A 89 -21.35 -9.54 10.26
C PHE A 89 -20.58 -9.35 11.59
N PRO A 90 -21.31 -9.16 12.71
CA PRO A 90 -20.71 -8.80 14.00
C PRO A 90 -19.87 -9.92 14.65
N ASP A 91 -20.05 -11.16 14.21
CA ASP A 91 -19.34 -12.32 14.76
C ASP A 91 -17.92 -12.49 14.22
N ALA A 92 -17.58 -11.85 13.09
CA ALA A 92 -16.25 -11.90 12.51
C ALA A 92 -15.22 -11.32 13.50
N LYS A 93 -13.99 -11.83 13.47
CA LYS A 93 -12.92 -11.39 14.38
C LYS A 93 -11.76 -10.82 13.59
N LEU A 94 -11.22 -9.69 14.05
CA LEU A 94 -9.95 -9.17 13.55
C LEU A 94 -8.79 -9.98 14.12
N ILE A 95 -7.81 -10.28 13.26
CA ILE A 95 -6.56 -10.94 13.63
C ILE A 95 -5.39 -10.20 13.00
N ILE A 96 -4.35 -9.96 13.79
CA ILE A 96 -3.13 -9.28 13.36
C ILE A 96 -1.89 -10.00 13.91
N SER A 97 -0.75 -9.78 13.28
CA SER A 97 0.52 -10.27 13.77
C SER A 97 0.93 -9.58 15.08
N ASP A 98 1.54 -10.33 15.99
CA ASP A 98 2.23 -9.76 17.15
C ASP A 98 3.54 -9.09 16.70
N THR A 99 3.48 -7.77 16.51
CA THR A 99 4.63 -6.94 16.19
C THR A 99 5.14 -6.24 17.45
N GLY A 100 6.45 -6.13 17.61
CA GLY A 100 7.02 -5.46 18.78
C GLY A 100 6.57 -4.01 18.95
N HIS A 101 6.28 -3.30 17.86
CA HIS A 101 5.92 -1.87 17.85
C HIS A 101 4.46 -1.59 18.23
N LYS A 102 3.57 -2.55 18.07
CA LYS A 102 2.12 -2.41 18.41
C LYS A 102 1.38 -1.23 17.78
N MET A 103 1.88 -0.69 16.66
CA MET A 103 1.29 0.50 16.05
C MET A 103 -0.11 0.20 15.51
N LEU A 104 -0.25 -0.86 14.73
CA LEU A 104 -1.53 -1.30 14.18
C LEU A 104 -2.54 -1.66 15.29
N GLU A 105 -2.11 -2.43 16.31
CA GLU A 105 -2.93 -2.79 17.47
C GLU A 105 -3.50 -1.55 18.16
N ARG A 106 -2.64 -0.57 18.47
CA ARG A 106 -3.04 0.67 19.13
C ARG A 106 -4.00 1.49 18.27
N ARG A 107 -3.74 1.58 16.97
CA ARG A 107 -4.62 2.29 16.05
C ARG A 107 -5.99 1.62 15.97
N MET A 108 -6.06 0.30 15.84
CA MET A 108 -7.32 -0.43 15.84
C MET A 108 -8.13 -0.23 17.12
N ILE A 109 -7.46 -0.25 18.30
CA ILE A 109 -8.11 0.02 19.59
C ILE A 109 -8.66 1.46 19.63
N GLN A 110 -7.91 2.46 19.15
CA GLN A 110 -8.38 3.84 19.06
C GLN A 110 -9.59 3.99 18.12
N ASP A 111 -9.64 3.20 17.05
CA ASP A 111 -10.77 3.18 16.10
C ASP A 111 -11.97 2.37 16.63
N GLY A 112 -11.86 1.77 17.84
CA GLY A 112 -12.92 1.02 18.51
C GLY A 112 -12.97 -0.48 18.16
N PHE A 113 -11.90 -1.03 17.58
CA PHE A 113 -11.78 -2.45 17.29
C PHE A 113 -10.98 -3.19 18.38
N ASN A 114 -11.19 -4.50 18.48
CA ASN A 114 -10.47 -5.36 19.42
C ASN A 114 -9.84 -6.55 18.68
N PRO A 115 -8.63 -6.41 18.12
CA PRO A 115 -7.99 -7.47 17.35
C PRO A 115 -7.43 -8.60 18.24
N ILE A 116 -7.43 -9.82 17.69
CA ILE A 116 -6.63 -10.93 18.21
C ILE A 116 -5.19 -10.71 17.75
N VAL A 117 -4.27 -10.58 18.70
CA VAL A 117 -2.84 -10.38 18.43
C VAL A 117 -2.11 -11.68 18.69
N CYS A 118 -1.47 -12.25 17.67
CA CYS A 118 -0.78 -13.54 17.83
C CYS A 118 0.33 -13.75 16.79
N LYS A 119 1.25 -14.67 17.09
CA LYS A 119 2.26 -15.17 16.15
C LYS A 119 1.77 -16.41 15.39
N THR A 120 0.88 -17.16 16.03
CA THR A 120 0.28 -18.37 15.46
C THR A 120 -1.15 -18.52 15.95
N GLN A 121 -2.01 -19.11 15.12
CA GLN A 121 -3.39 -19.43 15.47
C GLN A 121 -3.78 -20.74 14.78
N THR A 122 -4.67 -21.51 15.42
CA THR A 122 -5.15 -22.78 14.86
C THR A 122 -6.67 -22.86 14.97
N PHE A 123 -7.30 -23.31 13.89
CA PHE A 123 -8.72 -23.63 13.80
C PHE A 123 -8.86 -25.01 13.16
N GLY A 124 -9.33 -26.00 13.89
CA GLY A 124 -9.35 -27.38 13.41
C GLY A 124 -7.96 -27.83 12.94
N ASP A 125 -7.85 -28.25 11.70
CA ASP A 125 -6.58 -28.66 11.06
C ASP A 125 -5.88 -27.48 10.34
N THR A 126 -6.52 -26.30 10.29
CA THR A 126 -5.95 -25.11 9.65
C THR A 126 -5.09 -24.33 10.62
N LYS A 127 -3.84 -24.06 10.24
CA LYS A 127 -2.85 -23.32 11.02
C LYS A 127 -2.47 -22.02 10.31
N PHE A 128 -2.39 -20.95 11.09
CA PHE A 128 -1.91 -19.64 10.68
C PHE A 128 -0.59 -19.34 11.37
N TYR A 129 0.37 -18.87 10.59
CA TYR A 129 1.66 -18.38 11.08
C TYR A 129 1.83 -16.95 10.58
N PHE A 130 2.09 -16.04 11.49
CA PHE A 130 2.32 -14.63 11.18
C PHE A 130 3.79 -14.31 11.38
N THR A 131 4.36 -13.59 10.42
CA THR A 131 5.76 -13.17 10.45
C THR A 131 5.85 -11.67 10.26
N VAL A 132 6.92 -11.10 10.77
CA VAL A 132 7.21 -9.67 10.68
C VAL A 132 8.48 -9.51 9.87
N ASN A 133 8.51 -8.56 8.95
CA ASN A 133 9.72 -8.20 8.23
C ASN A 133 10.64 -7.43 9.17
N GLY A 134 11.87 -7.94 9.39
CA GLY A 134 12.83 -7.39 10.33
C GLY A 134 13.64 -6.19 9.82
N GLY A 135 13.48 -5.83 8.54
CA GLY A 135 14.35 -4.86 7.87
C GLY A 135 13.99 -3.38 8.06
N TYR A 136 12.91 -3.04 8.79
CA TYR A 136 12.42 -1.66 8.90
C TYR A 136 12.07 -1.28 10.33
N ASP A 137 12.57 -0.10 10.76
CA ASP A 137 12.41 0.39 12.12
C ASP A 137 11.02 0.94 12.43
N TYR A 138 10.24 1.38 11.45
CA TYR A 138 8.97 2.09 11.67
C TYR A 138 7.80 1.63 10.78
N GLU A 139 8.03 1.10 9.60
CA GLU A 139 7.01 0.45 8.79
C GLU A 139 7.12 -1.06 8.99
N VAL A 140 6.13 -1.64 9.63
CA VAL A 140 6.15 -3.06 9.97
C VAL A 140 5.15 -3.78 9.09
N ASP A 141 5.66 -4.33 7.99
CA ASP A 141 4.87 -5.20 7.14
C ASP A 141 4.88 -6.61 7.70
N THR A 142 3.72 -7.24 7.68
CA THR A 142 3.58 -8.61 8.15
C THR A 142 3.11 -9.53 7.05
N ALA A 143 3.58 -10.77 7.06
CA ALA A 143 3.13 -11.82 6.17
C ALA A 143 2.35 -12.88 6.95
N MET A 144 1.41 -13.53 6.25
CA MET A 144 0.60 -14.62 6.79
C MET A 144 0.81 -15.89 5.97
N LEU A 145 1.17 -16.97 6.64
CA LEU A 145 1.15 -18.31 6.05
C LEU A 145 -0.06 -19.08 6.59
N ILE A 146 -0.88 -19.59 5.68
CA ILE A 146 -2.00 -20.49 5.97
C ILE A 146 -1.59 -21.90 5.56
N VAL A 147 -1.75 -22.86 6.46
CA VAL A 147 -1.45 -24.27 6.22
C VAL A 147 -2.67 -25.13 6.54
N HIS A 148 -3.09 -25.97 5.59
CA HIS A 148 -4.13 -26.97 5.79
C HIS A 148 -3.72 -28.29 5.10
N GLY A 149 -3.52 -29.34 5.90
CA GLY A 149 -3.01 -30.62 5.38
C GLY A 149 -1.63 -30.45 4.72
N LYS A 150 -1.52 -30.82 3.45
CA LYS A 150 -0.28 -30.66 2.66
C LYS A 150 -0.22 -29.32 1.87
N TYR A 151 -1.25 -28.53 1.90
CA TYR A 151 -1.35 -27.28 1.14
C TYR A 151 -1.00 -26.08 1.99
N SER A 152 -0.46 -25.05 1.35
CA SER A 152 -0.13 -23.78 2.03
C SER A 152 -0.25 -22.58 1.11
N ILE A 153 -0.64 -21.43 1.69
CA ILE A 153 -0.70 -20.13 1.04
C ILE A 153 0.19 -19.18 1.82
N ALA A 154 1.22 -18.63 1.17
CA ALA A 154 2.05 -17.56 1.73
C ALA A 154 1.56 -16.23 1.18
N ASN A 155 0.90 -15.42 1.99
CA ASN A 155 0.53 -14.05 1.68
C ASN A 155 1.65 -13.13 2.19
N MET A 156 2.49 -12.67 1.24
CA MET A 156 3.64 -11.81 1.56
C MET A 156 3.27 -10.32 1.61
N ASN A 157 2.10 -9.92 1.11
CA ASN A 157 1.68 -8.52 1.02
C ASN A 157 2.79 -7.63 0.42
N ASP A 158 3.07 -6.48 1.05
CA ASP A 158 4.07 -5.51 0.63
C ASP A 158 5.48 -5.80 1.20
N ASN A 159 5.64 -6.97 1.84
CA ASN A 159 6.93 -7.33 2.41
C ASN A 159 8.05 -7.26 1.37
N ARG A 160 9.21 -6.84 1.82
CA ARG A 160 10.46 -7.01 1.09
C ARG A 160 11.08 -8.36 1.44
N ILE A 161 12.02 -8.82 0.61
CA ILE A 161 12.71 -10.08 0.87
C ILE A 161 13.52 -9.94 2.17
N ASP A 162 13.26 -10.87 3.10
CA ASP A 162 13.92 -11.02 4.38
C ASP A 162 14.24 -12.50 4.56
N ASP A 163 15.50 -12.84 4.67
CA ASP A 163 15.97 -14.24 4.66
C ASP A 163 15.43 -15.03 5.85
N ASP A 164 15.33 -14.41 7.03
CA ASP A 164 14.81 -15.07 8.24
C ASP A 164 13.31 -15.34 8.10
N GLN A 165 12.55 -14.38 7.57
CA GLN A 165 11.12 -14.53 7.29
C GLN A 165 10.88 -15.65 6.26
N ILE A 166 11.65 -15.65 5.16
CA ILE A 166 11.57 -16.69 4.12
C ILE A 166 11.89 -18.07 4.69
N ALA A 167 12.98 -18.19 5.44
CA ALA A 167 13.38 -19.45 6.08
C ALA A 167 12.32 -19.98 7.05
N TYR A 168 11.70 -19.08 7.85
CA TYR A 168 10.60 -19.42 8.74
C TYR A 168 9.38 -19.94 7.97
N ILE A 169 8.95 -19.23 6.92
CA ILE A 169 7.80 -19.64 6.08
C ILE A 169 8.06 -21.03 5.47
N LYS A 170 9.21 -21.24 4.84
CA LYS A 170 9.55 -22.53 4.23
C LYS A 170 9.56 -23.67 5.25
N LYS A 171 10.05 -23.41 6.45
CA LYS A 171 10.06 -24.40 7.55
C LYS A 171 8.64 -24.82 7.99
N GLN A 172 7.66 -23.92 7.92
CA GLN A 172 6.29 -24.23 8.30
C GLN A 172 5.47 -24.85 7.14
N CYS A 173 5.93 -24.73 5.90
CA CYS A 173 5.27 -25.37 4.76
C CYS A 173 5.46 -26.87 4.79
N PRO A 174 4.39 -27.68 4.64
CA PRO A 174 4.49 -29.15 4.68
C PRO A 174 5.46 -29.75 3.64
N GLU A 175 5.53 -29.15 2.45
CA GLU A 175 6.41 -29.57 1.35
C GLU A 175 7.74 -28.75 1.30
N GLY A 176 8.07 -28.01 2.36
CA GLY A 176 9.25 -27.15 2.40
C GLY A 176 9.14 -25.90 1.52
N ARG A 177 7.99 -25.68 0.89
CA ARG A 177 7.69 -24.54 0.01
C ARG A 177 6.18 -24.26 -0.03
N PRO A 178 5.73 -23.01 -0.31
CA PRO A 178 4.32 -22.72 -0.45
C PRO A 178 3.66 -23.42 -1.66
N THR A 179 2.42 -23.85 -1.51
CA THR A 179 1.60 -24.28 -2.65
C THR A 179 1.27 -23.08 -3.53
N VAL A 180 0.86 -21.96 -2.89
CA VAL A 180 0.62 -20.66 -3.54
C VAL A 180 1.35 -19.59 -2.78
N ALA A 181 2.04 -18.69 -3.49
CA ALA A 181 2.57 -17.46 -2.93
C ALA A 181 1.89 -16.23 -3.56
N LEU A 182 1.42 -15.31 -2.73
CA LEU A 182 0.87 -14.01 -3.10
C LEU A 182 1.98 -13.00 -2.88
N LEU A 183 2.47 -12.38 -3.96
CA LEU A 183 3.74 -11.66 -3.98
C LEU A 183 3.58 -10.25 -4.54
N THR A 184 4.23 -9.27 -3.90
CA THR A 184 4.29 -7.91 -4.43
C THR A 184 4.98 -7.86 -5.81
N TYR A 185 4.45 -7.05 -6.71
CA TYR A 185 4.95 -6.88 -8.10
C TYR A 185 4.95 -5.41 -8.53
N ALA A 186 4.42 -4.53 -7.71
CA ALA A 186 4.29 -3.11 -7.98
C ALA A 186 4.53 -2.33 -6.69
N GLY A 187 4.91 -1.07 -6.81
CA GLY A 187 5.15 -0.21 -5.67
C GLY A 187 4.44 1.12 -5.80
N ALA A 188 3.92 1.57 -4.67
CA ALA A 188 3.39 2.91 -4.50
C ALA A 188 4.50 3.98 -4.59
N GLY A 189 4.13 5.21 -4.28
CA GLY A 189 5.03 6.35 -4.13
C GLY A 189 4.94 7.37 -5.25
N PRO A 190 5.41 8.59 -4.98
CA PRO A 190 5.23 9.76 -5.82
C PRO A 190 6.19 9.81 -7.02
N TYR A 191 7.28 9.04 -6.99
CA TYR A 191 8.27 8.99 -8.06
C TYR A 191 7.92 7.93 -9.10
N PRO A 192 8.04 8.21 -10.42
CA PRO A 192 8.51 9.47 -11.02
C PRO A 192 7.40 10.50 -11.30
N GLN A 193 6.11 10.14 -11.20
CA GLN A 193 4.96 10.88 -11.76
C GLN A 193 4.79 12.31 -11.24
N THR A 194 5.18 12.60 -10.01
CA THR A 194 5.10 13.95 -9.42
C THR A 194 6.45 14.62 -9.24
N TYR A 195 7.49 14.09 -9.90
CA TYR A 195 8.82 14.68 -9.88
C TYR A 195 9.13 15.45 -11.16
N TYR A 196 9.90 16.53 -11.00
CA TYR A 196 10.43 17.30 -12.13
C TYR A 196 11.52 16.51 -12.85
N PHE A 197 11.46 16.52 -14.16
CA PHE A 197 12.51 16.04 -15.08
C PHE A 197 12.80 17.12 -16.11
N GLU A 198 14.05 17.26 -16.52
CA GLU A 198 14.44 18.24 -17.54
C GLU A 198 13.87 17.90 -18.93
N ASN A 199 13.63 16.61 -19.17
CA ASN A 199 13.06 16.12 -20.43
C ASN A 199 12.24 14.84 -20.21
N ASP A 200 11.40 14.52 -21.20
CA ASP A 200 10.52 13.35 -21.16
C ASP A 200 11.28 12.01 -21.24
N ASP A 201 12.46 11.98 -21.85
CA ASP A 201 13.23 10.73 -22.00
C ASP A 201 13.77 10.28 -20.64
N ASP A 202 14.23 11.18 -19.80
CA ASP A 202 14.70 10.86 -18.45
C ASP A 202 13.53 10.44 -17.55
N ARG A 203 12.35 11.05 -17.71
CA ARG A 203 11.13 10.60 -17.03
C ARG A 203 10.77 9.17 -17.44
N LYS A 204 10.74 8.87 -18.74
CA LYS A 204 10.45 7.52 -19.26
C LYS A 204 11.47 6.48 -18.79
N LYS A 205 12.75 6.83 -18.73
CA LYS A 205 13.76 5.94 -18.14
C LYS A 205 13.46 5.64 -16.68
N ALA A 206 13.07 6.65 -15.89
CA ALA A 206 12.70 6.48 -14.50
C ALA A 206 11.46 5.59 -14.33
N GLU A 207 10.43 5.78 -15.18
CA GLU A 207 9.23 4.93 -15.22
C GLU A 207 9.59 3.46 -15.50
N ASN A 208 10.39 3.21 -16.53
CA ASN A 208 10.81 1.87 -16.90
C ASN A 208 11.68 1.23 -15.80
N SER A 209 12.62 1.98 -15.25
CA SER A 209 13.48 1.49 -14.15
C SER A 209 12.69 1.08 -12.92
N LYS A 210 11.70 1.88 -12.51
CA LYS A 210 10.80 1.53 -11.39
C LYS A 210 10.02 0.26 -11.69
N ARG A 211 9.41 0.17 -12.87
CA ARG A 211 8.64 -0.99 -13.31
C ARG A 211 9.48 -2.28 -13.32
N GLU A 212 10.65 -2.23 -13.93
CA GLU A 212 11.59 -3.36 -14.00
C GLU A 212 12.06 -3.79 -12.60
N GLN A 213 12.33 -2.84 -11.72
CA GLN A 213 12.73 -3.11 -10.35
C GLN A 213 11.67 -3.93 -9.59
N PHE A 214 10.40 -3.58 -9.69
CA PHE A 214 9.34 -4.30 -8.99
C PHE A 214 9.04 -5.67 -9.62
N LEU A 215 9.08 -5.79 -10.94
CA LEU A 215 9.00 -7.09 -11.61
C LEU A 215 10.17 -8.00 -11.22
N LYS A 216 11.36 -7.42 -11.02
CA LYS A 216 12.51 -8.17 -10.50
C LYS A 216 12.27 -8.63 -9.05
N VAL A 217 11.70 -7.79 -8.18
CA VAL A 217 11.34 -8.18 -6.81
C VAL A 217 10.39 -9.37 -6.81
N TYR A 218 9.37 -9.37 -7.65
CA TYR A 218 8.46 -10.50 -7.81
C TYR A 218 9.21 -11.78 -8.24
N SER A 219 10.07 -11.68 -9.25
CA SER A 219 10.90 -12.80 -9.71
C SER A 219 11.84 -13.32 -8.62
N ASP A 220 12.47 -12.43 -7.86
CA ASP A 220 13.37 -12.79 -6.76
C ASP A 220 12.60 -13.51 -5.63
N PHE A 221 11.37 -13.08 -5.28
CA PHE A 221 10.50 -13.81 -4.36
C PHE A 221 10.16 -15.21 -4.86
N CYS A 222 9.83 -15.36 -6.15
CA CYS A 222 9.60 -16.67 -6.74
C CYS A 222 10.82 -17.60 -6.60
N LYS A 223 12.03 -17.06 -6.76
CA LYS A 223 13.28 -17.84 -6.60
C LYS A 223 13.52 -18.28 -5.16
N VAL A 224 13.35 -17.36 -4.18
CA VAL A 224 13.70 -17.66 -2.78
C VAL A 224 12.63 -18.49 -2.08
N LEU A 225 11.34 -18.29 -2.37
CA LEU A 225 10.24 -19.06 -1.82
C LEU A 225 10.02 -20.39 -2.54
N ASP A 226 10.36 -20.46 -3.83
CA ASP A 226 10.15 -21.64 -4.70
C ASP A 226 8.70 -22.17 -4.66
N PRO A 227 7.65 -21.34 -4.82
CA PRO A 227 6.28 -21.78 -4.70
C PRO A 227 5.87 -22.68 -5.87
N VAL A 228 4.87 -23.56 -5.65
CA VAL A 228 4.29 -24.34 -6.76
C VAL A 228 3.57 -23.43 -7.76
N ARG A 229 2.88 -22.40 -7.24
CA ARG A 229 2.22 -21.34 -8.01
C ARG A 229 2.45 -19.98 -7.36
N ALA A 230 2.56 -18.94 -8.18
CA ALA A 230 2.73 -17.57 -7.72
C ALA A 230 1.68 -16.63 -8.31
N MET A 231 1.17 -15.71 -7.52
CA MET A 231 0.21 -14.70 -7.95
C MET A 231 0.72 -13.31 -7.58
N PRO A 232 0.74 -12.34 -8.53
CA PRO A 232 1.01 -10.94 -8.23
C PRO A 232 -0.09 -10.36 -7.35
N PHE A 233 0.28 -9.65 -6.29
CA PHE A 233 -0.61 -9.27 -5.21
C PHE A 233 -0.24 -7.91 -4.62
N ALA A 234 -1.19 -7.21 -3.97
CA ALA A 234 -0.98 -5.96 -3.23
C ALA A 234 -0.39 -4.81 -4.07
N GLY A 235 -0.80 -4.63 -5.33
CA GLY A 235 -0.20 -3.61 -6.20
C GLY A 235 -1.20 -2.78 -7.02
N SER A 236 -2.50 -3.02 -6.88
CA SER A 236 -3.51 -2.41 -7.75
C SER A 236 -4.18 -1.21 -7.09
N TYR A 237 -4.01 -0.03 -7.65
CA TYR A 237 -4.82 1.16 -7.42
C TYR A 237 -4.66 2.14 -8.58
N VAL A 238 -5.62 3.06 -8.72
CA VAL A 238 -5.55 4.17 -9.66
C VAL A 238 -5.66 5.50 -8.91
N LEU A 239 -5.04 6.54 -9.44
CA LEU A 239 -5.18 7.90 -8.91
C LEU A 239 -6.48 8.51 -9.44
N GLY A 240 -7.32 9.00 -8.51
CA GLY A 240 -8.58 9.64 -8.84
C GLY A 240 -8.53 11.17 -8.89
N GLY A 241 -9.60 11.78 -9.38
CA GLY A 241 -9.74 13.23 -9.49
C GLY A 241 -8.65 13.86 -10.36
N PRO A 242 -8.19 15.09 -10.07
CA PRO A 242 -7.15 15.79 -10.83
C PRO A 242 -5.81 15.07 -10.96
N LEU A 243 -5.56 14.06 -10.10
CA LEU A 243 -4.32 13.26 -10.14
C LEU A 243 -4.40 12.09 -11.12
N SER A 244 -5.57 11.78 -11.70
CA SER A 244 -5.76 10.71 -12.69
C SER A 244 -4.82 10.84 -13.89
N LYS A 245 -4.47 12.05 -14.27
CA LYS A 245 -3.48 12.36 -15.34
C LYS A 245 -2.13 11.68 -15.17
N TYR A 246 -1.80 11.24 -13.96
CA TYR A 246 -0.54 10.58 -13.67
C TYR A 246 -0.59 9.05 -13.80
N ASN A 247 -1.76 8.43 -13.97
CA ASN A 247 -1.89 6.98 -14.00
C ASN A 247 -0.98 6.30 -15.03
N SER A 248 -0.86 6.87 -16.23
CA SER A 248 -0.05 6.30 -17.33
C SER A 248 1.46 6.49 -17.17
N ILE A 249 1.92 7.31 -16.21
CA ILE A 249 3.33 7.68 -16.04
C ILE A 249 3.90 7.32 -14.67
N ARG A 250 3.20 6.45 -13.92
CA ARG A 250 3.63 6.03 -12.57
C ARG A 250 4.79 5.03 -12.57
N GLY A 251 5.11 4.42 -13.70
CA GLY A 251 6.10 3.35 -13.76
C GLY A 251 5.67 2.10 -12.97
N VAL A 252 4.37 1.79 -12.96
CA VAL A 252 3.78 0.63 -12.30
C VAL A 252 3.42 -0.42 -13.34
N ALA A 253 3.83 -1.67 -13.11
CA ALA A 253 3.48 -2.79 -13.97
C ALA A 253 2.01 -3.18 -13.81
N ASP A 254 1.37 -3.63 -14.88
CA ASP A 254 0.13 -4.41 -14.75
C ASP A 254 0.46 -5.82 -14.24
N ALA A 255 -0.43 -6.39 -13.41
CA ALA A 255 -0.24 -7.73 -12.84
C ALA A 255 0.02 -8.81 -13.92
N THR A 256 -0.56 -8.67 -15.10
CA THR A 256 -0.39 -9.64 -16.20
C THR A 256 1.02 -9.67 -16.77
N GLU A 257 1.83 -8.66 -16.52
CA GLU A 257 3.22 -8.63 -17.02
C GLU A 257 4.12 -9.69 -16.39
N VAL A 258 3.78 -10.16 -15.18
CA VAL A 258 4.53 -11.25 -14.55
C VAL A 258 4.46 -12.55 -15.34
N LEU A 259 3.40 -12.74 -16.16
CA LEU A 259 3.22 -13.93 -17.01
C LEU A 259 4.29 -14.06 -18.09
N SER A 260 4.94 -12.95 -18.45
CA SER A 260 6.00 -12.91 -19.46
C SER A 260 7.42 -13.03 -18.88
N LEU A 261 7.57 -13.11 -17.55
CA LEU A 261 8.88 -13.24 -16.92
C LEU A 261 9.48 -14.61 -17.16
N ASN A 262 10.71 -14.65 -17.68
CA ASN A 262 11.41 -15.88 -18.03
C ASN A 262 11.58 -16.85 -16.85
N ASP A 263 11.85 -16.29 -15.66
CA ASP A 263 12.22 -17.08 -14.49
C ASP A 263 11.01 -17.68 -13.75
N CYS A 264 9.83 -17.06 -13.83
CA CYS A 264 8.66 -17.46 -13.05
C CYS A 264 7.31 -17.32 -13.77
N GLY A 265 7.28 -16.86 -15.01
CA GLY A 265 6.03 -16.70 -15.77
C GLY A 265 5.23 -18.00 -15.90
N ASN A 266 5.91 -19.14 -16.01
CA ASN A 266 5.28 -20.47 -16.14
C ASN A 266 4.59 -20.97 -14.86
N ILE A 267 4.97 -20.49 -13.68
CA ILE A 267 4.30 -20.80 -12.40
C ILE A 267 3.33 -19.70 -11.98
N SER A 268 3.38 -18.55 -12.65
CA SER A 268 2.56 -17.39 -12.33
C SER A 268 1.15 -17.51 -12.92
N PHE A 269 0.19 -16.95 -12.21
CA PHE A 269 -1.19 -16.80 -12.67
C PHE A 269 -1.75 -15.48 -12.14
N VAL A 270 -2.72 -14.91 -12.85
CA VAL A 270 -3.43 -13.70 -12.44
C VAL A 270 -4.91 -14.01 -12.42
N LEU A 271 -5.54 -13.86 -11.28
CA LEU A 271 -6.99 -13.93 -11.15
C LEU A 271 -7.62 -12.61 -11.61
N ASP A 272 -8.83 -12.70 -12.12
CA ASP A 272 -9.60 -11.51 -12.45
C ASP A 272 -10.09 -10.80 -11.17
N ASP A 273 -10.22 -9.49 -11.22
CA ASP A 273 -10.72 -8.68 -10.10
C ASP A 273 -12.23 -8.80 -9.95
N GLY A 274 -12.78 -8.45 -8.76
CA GLY A 274 -14.22 -8.35 -8.53
C GLY A 274 -14.84 -9.47 -7.70
N GLY A 275 -14.08 -10.49 -7.31
CA GLY A 275 -14.50 -11.48 -6.31
C GLY A 275 -15.24 -12.71 -6.85
N ASP A 276 -15.27 -12.93 -8.16
CA ASP A 276 -15.80 -14.14 -8.79
C ASP A 276 -14.71 -15.10 -9.32
N ALA A 277 -13.46 -14.63 -9.29
CA ALA A 277 -12.29 -15.44 -9.65
C ALA A 277 -11.79 -16.25 -8.45
N GLU A 278 -11.72 -17.58 -8.63
CA GLU A 278 -11.30 -18.53 -7.60
C GLU A 278 -10.14 -19.39 -8.12
N PHE A 279 -9.21 -19.70 -7.23
CA PHE A 279 -8.16 -20.69 -7.42
C PHE A 279 -8.34 -21.84 -6.44
N ASP A 280 -8.44 -23.06 -6.95
CA ASP A 280 -8.50 -24.29 -6.14
C ASP A 280 -7.10 -24.85 -5.96
N LEU A 281 -6.63 -24.88 -4.71
CA LEU A 281 -5.28 -25.36 -4.37
C LEU A 281 -5.13 -26.87 -4.53
N THR A 282 -6.25 -27.61 -4.49
CA THR A 282 -6.20 -29.09 -4.60
C THR A 282 -5.98 -29.54 -6.03
N THR A 283 -6.52 -28.80 -6.98
CA THR A 283 -6.41 -29.05 -8.42
C THR A 283 -5.38 -28.15 -9.11
N LEU A 284 -4.88 -27.12 -8.41
CA LEU A 284 -3.99 -26.07 -8.93
C LEU A 284 -4.59 -25.36 -10.16
N SER A 285 -5.89 -25.13 -10.16
CA SER A 285 -6.62 -24.54 -11.28
C SER A 285 -7.47 -23.34 -10.85
N ALA A 286 -7.65 -22.40 -11.77
CA ALA A 286 -8.52 -21.25 -11.63
C ALA A 286 -9.74 -21.36 -12.54
N ASN A 287 -10.87 -20.79 -12.09
CA ASN A 287 -12.07 -20.68 -12.92
C ASN A 287 -12.03 -19.48 -13.87
N LYS A 288 -11.31 -18.40 -13.48
CA LYS A 288 -11.27 -17.15 -14.24
C LYS A 288 -9.88 -16.50 -14.12
N LEU A 289 -9.17 -16.43 -15.23
CA LEU A 289 -7.83 -15.84 -15.32
C LEU A 289 -7.86 -14.56 -16.14
N ARG A 290 -7.11 -13.56 -15.69
CA ARG A 290 -6.81 -12.36 -16.46
C ARG A 290 -5.47 -12.53 -17.16
N THR A 291 -5.45 -12.33 -18.47
CA THR A 291 -4.25 -12.47 -19.32
C THR A 291 -3.87 -11.17 -20.05
N ASN A 292 -4.75 -10.18 -20.03
CA ASN A 292 -4.52 -8.90 -20.68
C ASN A 292 -4.43 -7.76 -19.66
N PRO A 293 -3.54 -6.78 -19.88
CA PRO A 293 -3.45 -5.61 -19.03
C PRO A 293 -4.72 -4.74 -19.15
N TYR A 294 -4.98 -3.97 -18.11
CA TYR A 294 -6.00 -2.93 -18.19
C TYR A 294 -5.54 -1.78 -19.08
N SER A 295 -6.47 -1.27 -19.88
CA SER A 295 -6.23 -0.12 -20.76
C SER A 295 -6.29 1.19 -19.96
N TYR A 296 -5.30 2.07 -20.10
CA TYR A 296 -5.37 3.41 -19.52
C TYR A 296 -6.55 4.22 -20.06
N LYS A 297 -6.99 3.96 -21.27
CA LYS A 297 -8.19 4.61 -21.83
C LYS A 297 -9.44 4.22 -21.03
N ASP A 298 -9.61 2.93 -20.72
CA ASP A 298 -10.77 2.46 -19.96
C ASP A 298 -10.73 2.95 -18.52
N ILE A 299 -9.52 3.03 -17.94
CA ILE A 299 -9.30 3.63 -16.61
C ILE A 299 -9.73 5.10 -16.61
N ASP A 300 -9.31 5.88 -17.59
CA ASP A 300 -9.65 7.30 -17.69
C ASP A 300 -11.15 7.50 -17.93
N GLU A 301 -11.78 6.70 -18.80
CA GLU A 301 -13.23 6.72 -19.03
C GLU A 301 -14.00 6.43 -17.74
N TYR A 302 -13.58 5.43 -16.98
CA TYR A 302 -14.19 5.11 -15.67
C TYR A 302 -14.02 6.26 -14.67
N LEU A 303 -12.81 6.77 -14.48
CA LEU A 303 -12.53 7.84 -13.53
C LEU A 303 -13.28 9.13 -13.86
N ASN A 304 -13.47 9.43 -15.14
CA ASN A 304 -14.29 10.57 -15.59
C ASN A 304 -15.79 10.35 -15.35
N SER A 305 -16.25 9.10 -15.22
CA SER A 305 -17.65 8.78 -14.90
C SER A 305 -17.97 8.83 -13.41
N VAL A 306 -16.97 8.74 -12.54
CA VAL A 306 -17.12 8.76 -11.08
C VAL A 306 -17.10 10.21 -10.59
N PRO A 307 -18.12 10.67 -9.83
CA PRO A 307 -18.09 11.99 -9.22
C PRO A 307 -16.91 12.18 -8.29
N PHE A 308 -16.13 13.23 -8.52
CA PHE A 308 -15.05 13.63 -7.63
C PHE A 308 -15.52 14.76 -6.69
N HIS A 309 -15.50 14.52 -5.40
CA HIS A 309 -15.99 15.46 -4.38
C HIS A 309 -14.87 16.24 -3.67
N GLY A 310 -13.65 16.13 -4.15
CA GLY A 310 -12.45 16.71 -3.53
C GLY A 310 -11.66 15.69 -2.72
N TYR A 311 -10.39 16.02 -2.48
CA TYR A 311 -9.54 15.24 -1.58
C TYR A 311 -9.93 15.48 -0.12
N THR A 312 -9.56 14.57 0.78
CA THR A 312 -9.93 14.62 2.20
C THR A 312 -9.59 15.96 2.84
N TYR A 313 -8.39 16.50 2.58
CA TYR A 313 -8.00 17.82 3.08
C TYR A 313 -8.77 19.00 2.45
N GLU A 314 -9.47 18.79 1.34
CA GLU A 314 -10.32 19.81 0.71
C GLU A 314 -11.74 19.81 1.29
N THR A 315 -12.22 18.64 1.69
CA THR A 315 -13.60 18.45 2.17
C THR A 315 -13.71 18.51 3.69
N GLU A 316 -12.75 17.96 4.42
CA GLU A 316 -12.79 17.92 5.89
C GLU A 316 -12.20 19.15 6.55
N PHE A 317 -11.23 19.82 5.90
CA PHE A 317 -10.61 21.01 6.43
C PHE A 317 -11.16 22.28 5.80
N GLN A 318 -11.96 23.03 6.57
CA GLN A 318 -12.47 24.34 6.17
C GLN A 318 -11.78 25.42 7.04
N PRO A 319 -10.99 26.32 6.44
CA PRO A 319 -10.40 27.43 7.14
C PRO A 319 -11.48 28.33 7.78
N ILE A 320 -11.22 28.86 8.97
CA ILE A 320 -12.13 29.78 9.63
C ILE A 320 -12.01 31.16 8.98
N GLY A 321 -12.94 31.50 8.10
CA GLY A 321 -12.99 32.77 7.35
C GLY A 321 -11.86 32.90 6.31
N ASP A 322 -11.63 34.10 5.80
CA ASP A 322 -10.67 34.41 4.74
C ASP A 322 -9.21 34.58 5.27
N LYS A 323 -8.95 34.18 6.50
CA LYS A 323 -7.60 34.33 7.09
C LYS A 323 -6.67 33.29 6.47
N PRO A 324 -5.47 33.71 6.01
CA PRO A 324 -4.47 32.77 5.53
C PRO A 324 -4.01 31.84 6.67
N LEU A 325 -3.69 30.61 6.32
CA LEU A 325 -3.15 29.63 7.26
C LEU A 325 -1.76 30.12 7.77
N PRO A 326 -1.46 29.94 9.07
CA PRO A 326 -0.23 30.46 9.67
C PRO A 326 0.99 29.55 9.37
N LEU A 327 1.19 29.19 8.08
CA LEU A 327 2.18 28.20 7.65
C LEU A 327 3.61 28.58 8.05
N LYS A 328 3.99 29.86 7.88
CA LYS A 328 5.34 30.33 8.25
C LYS A 328 5.61 30.13 9.73
N ARG A 329 4.70 30.62 10.60
CA ARG A 329 4.83 30.49 12.05
C ARG A 329 4.90 29.01 12.48
N LEU A 330 4.14 28.15 11.81
CA LEU A 330 4.14 26.71 12.07
C LEU A 330 5.50 26.09 11.69
N CYS A 331 6.01 26.43 10.50
CA CYS A 331 7.35 26.01 10.06
C CYS A 331 8.43 26.49 11.04
N GLU A 332 8.39 27.75 11.49
CA GLU A 332 9.36 28.32 12.46
C GLU A 332 9.35 27.48 13.76
N THR A 333 8.17 27.23 14.32
CA THR A 333 8.04 26.46 15.58
C THR A 333 8.59 25.02 15.43
N ILE A 334 8.33 24.38 14.29
CA ILE A 334 8.79 23.01 14.01
C ILE A 334 10.30 23.01 13.78
N TYR A 335 10.79 23.95 12.98
CA TYR A 335 12.19 24.05 12.59
C TYR A 335 13.13 24.17 13.80
N GLU A 336 12.80 25.01 14.77
CA GLU A 336 13.56 25.16 16.02
C GLU A 336 13.70 23.82 16.78
N LYS A 337 12.65 22.98 16.74
CA LYS A 337 12.67 21.65 17.38
C LYS A 337 13.41 20.61 16.51
N ALA A 338 13.17 20.64 15.20
CA ALA A 338 13.71 19.68 14.25
C ALA A 338 15.25 19.73 14.19
N ILE A 339 15.82 20.94 14.11
CA ILE A 339 17.28 21.13 14.11
C ILE A 339 17.93 20.58 15.39
N LEU A 340 17.24 20.67 16.53
CA LEU A 340 17.77 20.18 17.81
C LEU A 340 17.65 18.64 17.95
N LYS A 341 16.66 18.03 17.32
CA LYS A 341 16.33 16.62 17.51
C LYS A 341 16.84 15.71 16.38
N HIS A 342 16.89 16.23 15.18
CA HIS A 342 17.19 15.48 13.96
C HIS A 342 18.34 16.14 13.21
N SER A 343 19.57 16.02 13.76
CA SER A 343 20.76 16.45 13.03
C SER A 343 20.96 15.57 11.80
N THR A 344 21.01 16.19 10.63
CA THR A 344 21.43 15.51 9.39
C THR A 344 22.85 15.92 9.03
N ASN A 345 23.63 15.01 8.45
CA ASN A 345 24.94 15.32 7.87
C ASN A 345 24.83 16.02 6.51
N GLU A 346 23.68 15.88 5.87
CA GLU A 346 23.37 16.46 4.57
C GLU A 346 22.91 17.93 4.72
N ASN A 347 23.53 18.80 3.95
CA ASN A 347 23.23 20.25 3.94
C ASN A 347 22.31 20.55 2.75
N TRP A 348 20.99 20.53 2.97
CA TRP A 348 19.98 20.78 1.94
C TRP A 348 19.07 21.95 2.33
N TRP A 349 18.56 22.64 1.31
CA TRP A 349 17.48 23.59 1.45
C TRP A 349 16.15 22.89 1.17
N ILE A 350 15.22 22.96 2.13
CA ILE A 350 13.82 22.57 1.94
C ILE A 350 13.04 23.82 1.58
N CYS A 351 12.30 23.77 0.48
CA CYS A 351 11.59 24.90 -0.09
C CYS A 351 10.11 24.52 -0.30
N PHE A 352 9.25 24.77 0.69
CA PHE A 352 7.82 24.58 0.52
C PHE A 352 7.22 25.69 -0.32
N LYS A 353 6.46 25.32 -1.34
CA LYS A 353 5.67 26.21 -2.19
C LYS A 353 4.18 25.97 -1.98
N PRO A 354 3.53 26.60 -1.01
CA PRO A 354 2.09 26.50 -0.85
C PRO A 354 1.37 27.07 -2.08
N LYS A 355 0.27 26.45 -2.51
CA LYS A 355 -0.44 26.78 -3.75
C LYS A 355 -0.91 28.23 -3.84
N ASN A 356 -1.41 28.76 -2.71
CA ASN A 356 -1.96 30.11 -2.63
C ASN A 356 -0.96 31.16 -2.11
N ASN A 357 0.30 30.78 -1.89
CA ASN A 357 1.35 31.70 -1.47
C ASN A 357 2.28 32.06 -2.63
N SER A 358 2.56 33.37 -2.82
CA SER A 358 3.50 33.82 -3.85
C SER A 358 4.95 33.45 -3.52
N ASN A 359 5.27 33.30 -2.25
CA ASN A 359 6.62 33.00 -1.76
C ASN A 359 6.80 31.51 -1.40
N PHE A 360 8.03 31.06 -1.44
CA PHE A 360 8.47 29.82 -0.81
C PHE A 360 8.72 30.07 0.69
N LEU A 361 8.45 29.05 1.52
CA LEU A 361 8.95 28.95 2.87
C LEU A 361 10.20 28.08 2.85
N VAL A 362 11.34 28.64 3.22
CA VAL A 362 12.65 28.04 2.99
C VAL A 362 13.44 27.92 4.28
N PHE A 363 14.07 26.78 4.50
CA PHE A 363 14.99 26.55 5.61
C PHE A 363 16.06 25.53 5.23
N ASN A 364 17.18 25.60 5.94
CA ASN A 364 18.31 24.68 5.72
C ASN A 364 18.25 23.54 6.74
N THR A 365 18.58 22.31 6.32
CA THR A 365 18.50 21.10 7.18
C THR A 365 19.63 20.98 8.19
N LYS A 366 20.73 21.71 8.01
CA LYS A 366 21.94 21.66 8.85
C LYS A 366 22.31 22.99 9.47
N GLU A 367 22.25 24.06 8.70
CA GLU A 367 22.57 25.41 9.17
C GLU A 367 21.35 26.04 9.84
N ASN A 368 21.55 26.68 10.96
CA ASN A 368 20.45 27.39 11.65
C ASN A 368 20.07 28.67 10.88
N SER A 369 19.41 28.51 9.76
CA SER A 369 19.01 29.59 8.86
C SER A 369 17.75 30.36 9.32
N GLY A 370 17.00 29.78 10.27
CA GLY A 370 15.60 30.15 10.47
C GLY A 370 14.73 29.79 9.24
N VAL A 371 13.45 30.17 9.29
CA VAL A 371 12.52 30.00 8.15
C VAL A 371 12.40 31.33 7.40
N LEU A 372 12.85 31.33 6.16
CA LEU A 372 12.87 32.49 5.29
C LEU A 372 11.72 32.46 4.30
N GLU A 373 11.28 33.63 3.83
CA GLU A 373 10.38 33.78 2.69
C GLU A 373 11.16 34.25 1.47
N LYS A 374 11.11 33.50 0.38
CA LYS A 374 11.79 33.86 -0.88
C LYS A 374 10.83 33.73 -2.07
N LYS A 375 10.90 34.68 -2.99
CA LYS A 375 10.14 34.62 -4.26
C LYS A 375 10.76 33.62 -5.24
N ASN A 376 12.08 33.46 -5.18
CA ASN A 376 12.87 32.56 -6.02
C ASN A 376 13.87 31.81 -5.13
N VAL A 377 14.17 30.58 -5.49
CA VAL A 377 15.07 29.67 -4.77
C VAL A 377 16.19 29.11 -5.67
N ASP A 378 16.36 29.65 -6.88
CA ASP A 378 17.35 29.15 -7.83
C ASP A 378 18.80 29.34 -7.38
N ASP A 379 19.02 30.29 -6.45
CA ASP A 379 20.31 30.55 -5.80
C ASP A 379 20.65 29.56 -4.66
N LEU A 380 19.74 28.65 -4.32
CA LEU A 380 19.91 27.69 -3.23
C LEU A 380 20.24 26.30 -3.78
N GLU A 381 21.43 25.78 -3.45
CA GLU A 381 21.84 24.42 -3.85
C GLU A 381 22.68 23.77 -2.74
N PRO A 382 22.47 22.46 -2.48
CA PRO A 382 21.39 21.61 -3.00
C PRO A 382 20.03 21.96 -2.39
N ARG A 383 18.94 21.70 -3.14
CA ARG A 383 17.59 22.01 -2.67
C ARG A 383 16.54 20.96 -3.06
N TRP A 384 15.46 20.94 -2.28
CA TRP A 384 14.24 20.19 -2.57
C TRP A 384 13.04 21.15 -2.53
N GLU A 385 12.49 21.45 -3.68
CA GLU A 385 11.24 22.20 -3.83
C GLU A 385 10.05 21.25 -3.72
N ILE A 386 9.07 21.57 -2.85
CA ILE A 386 7.87 20.78 -2.60
C ILE A 386 6.66 21.70 -2.77
N HIS A 387 5.90 21.47 -3.84
CA HIS A 387 4.70 22.23 -4.18
C HIS A 387 3.46 21.44 -3.74
N LEU A 388 2.57 22.05 -2.96
CA LEU A 388 1.40 21.38 -2.40
C LEU A 388 0.28 22.37 -2.03
N ASP A 389 -0.91 21.82 -1.75
CA ASP A 389 -2.04 22.63 -1.23
C ASP A 389 -1.74 23.15 0.18
N ASP A 390 -2.17 24.37 0.48
CA ASP A 390 -1.92 25.03 1.76
C ASP A 390 -2.53 24.26 2.94
N ARG A 391 -3.73 23.67 2.74
CA ARG A 391 -4.43 22.89 3.76
C ARG A 391 -3.70 21.58 4.03
N LEU A 392 -3.22 20.91 2.98
CA LEU A 392 -2.42 19.71 3.13
C LEU A 392 -1.13 20.00 3.89
N LEU A 393 -0.40 21.07 3.52
CA LEU A 393 0.81 21.46 4.23
C LEU A 393 0.51 21.75 5.72
N PHE A 394 -0.56 22.50 6.02
CA PHE A 394 -0.97 22.75 7.40
C PHE A 394 -1.27 21.49 8.18
N LEU A 395 -2.03 20.55 7.60
CA LEU A 395 -2.41 19.30 8.25
C LEU A 395 -1.21 18.38 8.49
N VAL A 396 -0.28 18.31 7.55
CA VAL A 396 0.97 17.55 7.72
C VAL A 396 1.85 18.18 8.79
N LEU A 397 2.10 19.48 8.71
CA LEU A 397 2.91 20.20 9.71
C LEU A 397 2.32 20.11 11.12
N SER A 398 1.00 20.08 11.26
CA SER A 398 0.32 19.90 12.54
C SER A 398 0.34 18.47 13.08
N GLY A 399 0.90 17.51 12.32
CA GLY A 399 0.90 16.10 12.69
C GLY A 399 -0.46 15.38 12.58
N TYR A 400 -1.48 16.07 12.04
CA TYR A 400 -2.79 15.48 11.80
C TYR A 400 -2.75 14.55 10.58
N TYR A 401 -1.98 14.91 9.54
CA TYR A 401 -1.66 14.10 8.39
C TYR A 401 -0.17 13.73 8.38
N HIS A 402 0.21 12.72 7.60
CA HIS A 402 1.58 12.26 7.50
C HIS A 402 2.16 12.50 6.10
N TRP A 403 3.48 12.84 6.04
CA TRP A 403 4.18 13.09 4.79
C TRP A 403 4.14 11.88 3.85
N ALA A 404 4.37 10.66 4.36
CA ALA A 404 4.37 9.45 3.55
C ALA A 404 3.04 9.23 2.81
N ASN A 405 1.91 9.49 3.48
CA ASN A 405 0.59 9.39 2.85
C ASN A 405 0.35 10.48 1.81
N ALA A 406 0.84 11.71 2.05
CA ALA A 406 0.75 12.80 1.07
C ALA A 406 1.60 12.50 -0.18
N GLU A 407 2.77 11.91 0.01
CA GLU A 407 3.64 11.44 -1.08
C GLU A 407 3.04 10.23 -1.80
N GLY A 408 2.64 9.19 -1.07
CA GLY A 408 2.00 7.99 -1.62
C GLY A 408 0.79 8.33 -2.47
N GLY A 409 -0.06 9.25 -1.98
CA GLY A 409 -1.22 9.79 -2.69
C GLY A 409 -0.88 10.69 -3.89
N SER A 410 0.38 10.98 -4.15
CA SER A 410 0.82 11.90 -5.24
C SER A 410 0.32 13.33 -5.10
N HIS A 411 0.05 13.79 -3.87
CA HIS A 411 -0.46 15.13 -3.58
C HIS A 411 0.59 16.24 -3.61
N LEU A 412 1.86 15.88 -3.73
CA LEU A 412 2.97 16.81 -3.82
C LEU A 412 3.57 16.79 -5.23
N TYR A 413 4.06 17.95 -5.69
CA TYR A 413 4.98 18.00 -6.82
C TYR A 413 6.37 18.36 -6.31
N SER A 414 7.36 17.57 -6.67
CA SER A 414 8.73 17.63 -6.14
C SER A 414 9.75 17.98 -7.22
N LYS A 415 10.68 18.89 -6.87
CA LYS A 415 11.86 19.19 -7.70
C LYS A 415 13.11 19.16 -6.83
N ARG A 416 13.99 18.20 -7.09
CA ARG A 416 15.29 18.10 -6.41
C ARG A 416 16.40 18.60 -7.30
N ILE A 417 17.30 19.40 -6.74
CA ILE A 417 18.50 19.85 -7.42
C ILE A 417 19.69 19.63 -6.48
N PRO A 418 20.60 18.70 -6.82
CA PRO A 418 20.54 17.73 -7.94
C PRO A 418 19.43 16.71 -7.75
N ASN A 419 18.93 16.12 -8.85
CA ASN A 419 17.88 15.10 -8.81
C ASN A 419 18.44 13.77 -8.28
N ARG A 420 18.63 13.70 -6.95
CA ARG A 420 19.04 12.48 -6.23
C ARG A 420 18.19 12.26 -5.00
N TYR A 421 17.94 10.99 -4.67
CA TYR A 421 17.33 10.62 -3.40
C TYR A 421 18.37 10.69 -2.27
N VAL A 422 17.99 11.30 -1.15
CA VAL A 422 18.82 11.39 0.07
C VAL A 422 17.93 10.97 1.24
N GLU A 423 18.21 9.81 1.78
CA GLU A 423 17.43 9.18 2.85
C GLU A 423 17.36 10.06 4.12
N GLU A 424 18.49 10.63 4.53
CA GLU A 424 18.53 11.53 5.71
C GLU A 424 17.60 12.74 5.55
N ILE A 425 17.48 13.30 4.35
CA ILE A 425 16.62 14.45 4.07
C ILE A 425 15.14 14.03 4.03
N GLN A 426 14.84 12.84 3.49
CA GLN A 426 13.51 12.27 3.53
C GLN A 426 13.07 12.03 4.97
N THR A 427 13.94 11.44 5.78
CA THR A 427 13.71 11.19 7.21
C THR A 427 13.50 12.49 7.97
N PHE A 428 14.34 13.50 7.73
CA PHE A 428 14.18 14.83 8.33
C PHE A 428 12.78 15.40 8.03
N LEU A 429 12.32 15.30 6.78
CA LEU A 429 11.00 15.77 6.39
C LEU A 429 9.88 15.03 7.13
N TYR A 430 9.99 13.71 7.28
CA TYR A 430 8.96 12.90 7.96
C TYR A 430 8.79 13.28 9.43
N PHE A 431 9.86 13.74 10.09
CA PHE A 431 9.81 14.25 11.45
C PHE A 431 9.60 15.77 11.53
N PHE A 432 9.44 16.46 10.39
CA PHE A 432 9.16 17.89 10.34
C PHE A 432 7.67 18.15 10.60
N ILE A 433 7.25 17.89 11.82
CA ILE A 433 5.89 18.03 12.35
C ILE A 433 5.93 18.56 13.79
N ILE A 434 4.81 19.11 14.31
CA ILE A 434 4.71 19.63 15.70
C ILE A 434 5.04 18.55 16.74
#